data_1d9ac127305e85089ba4477c9537e57c
#
_entry.id   1d9ac127305e85089ba4477c9537e57c
#
_cell.length_a   1.000
_cell.length_b   1.000
_cell.length_c   1.000
_cell.angle_alpha   90.00
_cell.angle_beta   90.00
_cell.angle_gamma   90.00
#
_symmetry.space_group_name_H-M   'P 1'
#
loop_
_entity.id
_entity.type
_entity.pdbx_description
1 polymer ?
#
loop_
_entity_poly.entity_id
_entity_poly.type
_entity_poly.pdbx_seq_one_letter_code
_entity_poly.pdbx_strand_id
1 'polypeptide(L)'
;LQNIDKVSAELTVKLEKADYQEKVDKELKSLRQKAQIPGFRKGMVPTSLIKKMYGKSVIAEVVNKALQEAVYNYIKDNKVNMLGEPLPNEEKQQNIDFDTMEEFEFVFDIALAPEFKAEVSAKDKVDYYSIEVSEEMIDNQVKMYTQRTGKYDKVDAYEDNDMLKGLLAQLDEEGNTKEGGIQVEAAVLMPAYM
;
A
#
# COMPACT_ATOMS: atom_id res chain seq x y z
N LEU A 1 -14.27 -18.45 11.64
CA LEU A 1 -12.87 -18.49 12.04
C LEU A 1 -12.59 -19.83 12.72
N GLN A 2 -11.56 -20.52 12.29
CA GLN A 2 -11.08 -21.78 12.84
C GLN A 2 -9.63 -21.59 13.31
N ASN A 3 -9.39 -21.76 14.61
CA ASN A 3 -8.02 -21.71 15.13
C ASN A 3 -7.29 -22.99 14.73
N ILE A 4 -6.11 -22.85 14.14
CA ILE A 4 -5.21 -23.96 13.78
C ILE A 4 -4.31 -24.27 14.98
N ASP A 5 -3.75 -23.22 15.58
CA ASP A 5 -2.94 -23.27 16.79
C ASP A 5 -3.13 -21.99 17.65
N LYS A 6 -2.19 -21.73 18.57
CA LYS A 6 -2.27 -20.57 19.49
C LYS A 6 -2.04 -19.23 18.82
N VAL A 7 -1.40 -19.21 17.65
CA VAL A 7 -0.95 -18.00 16.95
C VAL A 7 -1.39 -17.95 15.49
N SER A 8 -2.11 -19.00 15.02
CA SER A 8 -2.62 -19.08 13.65
C SER A 8 -4.07 -19.52 13.60
N ALA A 9 -4.82 -18.92 12.72
CA ALA A 9 -6.21 -19.24 12.45
C ALA A 9 -6.52 -19.11 10.95
N GLU A 10 -7.58 -19.77 10.54
CA GLU A 10 -8.12 -19.72 9.19
C GLU A 10 -9.50 -19.07 9.23
N LEU A 11 -9.71 -18.07 8.37
CA LEU A 11 -10.99 -17.41 8.20
C LEU A 11 -11.57 -17.76 6.84
N THR A 12 -12.69 -18.47 6.83
CA THR A 12 -13.47 -18.75 5.63
C THR A 12 -14.62 -17.76 5.52
N VAL A 13 -14.73 -17.08 4.40
CA VAL A 13 -15.82 -16.15 4.10
C VAL A 13 -16.57 -16.67 2.90
N LYS A 14 -17.88 -16.88 3.08
CA LYS A 14 -18.81 -17.26 2.01
C LYS A 14 -19.67 -16.05 1.65
N LEU A 15 -19.76 -15.78 0.36
CA LEU A 15 -20.64 -14.75 -0.19
C LEU A 15 -21.65 -15.42 -1.10
N GLU A 16 -22.90 -15.28 -0.74
CA GLU A 16 -24.03 -15.73 -1.56
C GLU A 16 -24.50 -14.61 -2.49
N LYS A 17 -25.19 -14.98 -3.54
CA LYS A 17 -25.74 -14.03 -4.53
C LYS A 17 -26.54 -12.89 -3.89
N ALA A 18 -27.27 -13.18 -2.80
CA ALA A 18 -28.05 -12.20 -2.07
C ALA A 18 -27.21 -11.06 -1.47
N ASP A 19 -25.93 -11.34 -1.12
CA ASP A 19 -25.04 -10.39 -0.45
C ASP A 19 -24.51 -9.30 -1.39
N TYR A 20 -24.42 -9.58 -2.68
CA TYR A 20 -23.79 -8.67 -3.62
C TYR A 20 -24.68 -8.27 -4.82
N GLN A 21 -25.73 -9.01 -5.16
CA GLN A 21 -26.54 -8.79 -6.37
C GLN A 21 -27.12 -7.37 -6.44
N GLU A 22 -27.64 -6.84 -5.36
CA GLU A 22 -28.19 -5.48 -5.35
C GLU A 22 -27.13 -4.41 -5.65
N LYS A 23 -25.91 -4.61 -5.12
CA LYS A 23 -24.77 -3.72 -5.38
C LYS A 23 -24.33 -3.81 -6.85
N VAL A 24 -24.33 -5.02 -7.42
CA VAL A 24 -24.02 -5.25 -8.85
C VAL A 24 -25.03 -4.53 -9.74
N ASP A 25 -26.32 -4.65 -9.46
CA ASP A 25 -27.36 -4.01 -10.25
C ASP A 25 -27.29 -2.48 -10.19
N LYS A 26 -26.93 -1.92 -9.04
CA LYS A 26 -26.68 -0.48 -8.87
C LYS A 26 -25.47 -0.02 -9.67
N GLU A 27 -24.37 -0.76 -9.63
CA GLU A 27 -23.16 -0.41 -10.40
C GLU A 27 -23.38 -0.53 -11.91
N LEU A 28 -24.05 -1.57 -12.40
CA LEU A 28 -24.40 -1.71 -13.80
C LEU A 28 -25.32 -0.58 -14.28
N LYS A 29 -26.25 -0.13 -13.43
CA LYS A 29 -27.11 1.02 -13.73
C LYS A 29 -26.32 2.33 -13.79
N SER A 30 -25.39 2.53 -12.87
CA SER A 30 -24.47 3.68 -12.86
C SER A 30 -23.59 3.69 -14.11
N LEU A 31 -22.98 2.56 -14.43
CA LEU A 31 -22.17 2.37 -15.63
C LEU A 31 -22.96 2.68 -16.92
N ARG A 32 -24.21 2.19 -17.01
CA ARG A 32 -25.08 2.48 -18.15
C ARG A 32 -25.26 3.97 -18.38
N GLN A 33 -25.38 4.76 -17.34
CA GLN A 33 -25.56 6.22 -17.43
C GLN A 33 -24.28 6.94 -17.90
N LYS A 34 -23.11 6.39 -17.56
CA LYS A 34 -21.80 7.01 -17.84
C LYS A 34 -21.17 6.48 -19.13
N ALA A 35 -21.48 5.26 -19.55
CA ALA A 35 -20.87 4.60 -20.67
C ALA A 35 -21.09 5.36 -21.98
N GLN A 36 -20.02 5.50 -22.77
CA GLN A 36 -20.02 6.02 -24.12
C GLN A 36 -19.65 4.88 -25.06
N ILE A 37 -20.67 4.31 -25.72
CA ILE A 37 -20.49 3.20 -26.67
C ILE A 37 -20.84 3.70 -28.05
N PRO A 38 -19.97 3.50 -29.06
CA PRO A 38 -20.26 3.88 -30.44
C PRO A 38 -21.61 3.32 -30.92
N GLY A 39 -22.42 4.15 -31.54
CA GLY A 39 -23.77 3.79 -32.02
C GLY A 39 -24.89 3.98 -30.98
N PHE A 40 -24.60 4.36 -29.76
CA PHE A 40 -25.60 4.62 -28.71
C PHE A 40 -25.46 6.02 -28.11
N ARG A 41 -26.60 6.67 -27.88
CA ARG A 41 -26.62 7.91 -27.08
C ARG A 41 -26.29 7.59 -25.63
N LYS A 42 -25.53 8.45 -24.99
CA LYS A 42 -25.17 8.35 -23.55
C LYS A 42 -26.42 8.09 -22.71
N GLY A 43 -26.38 7.08 -21.86
CA GLY A 43 -27.48 6.65 -20.99
C GLY A 43 -28.55 5.79 -21.68
N MET A 44 -28.52 5.62 -22.99
CA MET A 44 -29.52 4.84 -23.76
C MET A 44 -28.99 3.47 -24.22
N VAL A 45 -27.84 3.06 -23.72
CA VAL A 45 -27.29 1.73 -24.01
C VAL A 45 -28.18 0.65 -23.38
N PRO A 46 -28.52 -0.42 -24.09
CA PRO A 46 -29.27 -1.54 -23.53
C PRO A 46 -28.55 -2.17 -22.34
N THR A 47 -29.29 -2.46 -21.27
CA THR A 47 -28.70 -3.05 -20.05
C THR A 47 -28.06 -4.41 -20.32
N SER A 48 -28.61 -5.20 -21.25
CA SER A 48 -28.06 -6.49 -21.69
C SER A 48 -26.65 -6.34 -22.29
N LEU A 49 -26.43 -5.28 -23.07
CA LEU A 49 -25.12 -5.00 -23.65
C LEU A 49 -24.10 -4.58 -22.58
N ILE A 50 -24.50 -3.70 -21.67
CA ILE A 50 -23.65 -3.32 -20.53
C ILE A 50 -23.28 -4.55 -19.70
N LYS A 51 -24.26 -5.40 -19.38
CA LYS A 51 -24.01 -6.64 -18.62
C LYS A 51 -23.06 -7.58 -19.36
N LYS A 52 -23.21 -7.71 -20.68
CA LYS A 52 -22.32 -8.55 -21.49
C LYS A 52 -20.87 -8.00 -21.54
N MET A 53 -20.71 -6.68 -21.62
CA MET A 53 -19.38 -6.06 -21.73
C MET A 53 -18.66 -5.90 -20.40
N TYR A 54 -19.39 -5.58 -19.35
CA TYR A 54 -18.81 -5.17 -18.05
C TYR A 54 -19.26 -6.04 -16.88
N GLY A 55 -20.19 -6.97 -17.07
CA GLY A 55 -20.80 -7.75 -15.99
C GLY A 55 -19.78 -8.47 -15.13
N LYS A 56 -18.84 -9.19 -15.77
CA LYS A 56 -17.77 -9.93 -15.06
C LYS A 56 -16.89 -9.00 -14.20
N SER A 57 -16.43 -7.89 -14.75
CA SER A 57 -15.60 -6.93 -14.03
C SER A 57 -16.34 -6.26 -12.88
N VAL A 58 -17.63 -5.94 -13.08
CA VAL A 58 -18.46 -5.34 -12.03
C VAL A 58 -18.75 -6.34 -10.92
N ILE A 59 -19.06 -7.59 -11.24
CA ILE A 59 -19.25 -8.65 -10.23
C ILE A 59 -17.96 -8.83 -9.43
N ALA A 60 -16.81 -8.96 -10.08
CA ALA A 60 -15.51 -9.11 -9.42
C ALA A 60 -15.22 -7.93 -8.47
N GLU A 61 -15.46 -6.70 -8.91
CA GLU A 61 -15.24 -5.51 -8.08
C GLU A 61 -16.17 -5.47 -6.87
N VAL A 62 -17.45 -5.76 -7.08
CA VAL A 62 -18.45 -5.74 -6.00
C VAL A 62 -18.22 -6.87 -5.00
N VAL A 63 -17.90 -8.07 -5.48
CA VAL A 63 -17.56 -9.22 -4.62
C VAL A 63 -16.31 -8.91 -3.80
N ASN A 64 -15.27 -8.35 -4.39
CA ASN A 64 -14.06 -7.95 -3.65
C ASN A 64 -14.36 -6.91 -2.57
N LYS A 65 -15.19 -5.90 -2.86
CA LYS A 65 -15.62 -4.92 -1.84
C LYS A 65 -16.42 -5.56 -0.72
N ALA A 66 -17.37 -6.43 -1.06
CA ALA A 66 -18.17 -7.14 -0.08
C ALA A 66 -17.30 -8.05 0.81
N LEU A 67 -16.33 -8.73 0.22
CA LEU A 67 -15.36 -9.55 0.92
C LEU A 67 -14.54 -8.74 1.92
N GLN A 68 -13.96 -7.62 1.50
CA GLN A 68 -13.19 -6.73 2.37
C GLN A 68 -14.05 -6.21 3.53
N GLU A 69 -15.28 -5.77 3.25
CA GLU A 69 -16.23 -5.33 4.27
C GLU A 69 -16.57 -6.46 5.28
N ALA A 70 -16.79 -7.68 4.78
CA ALA A 70 -17.10 -8.84 5.61
C ALA A 70 -15.95 -9.22 6.54
N VAL A 71 -14.73 -9.32 5.99
CA VAL A 71 -13.51 -9.62 6.75
C VAL A 71 -13.26 -8.55 7.82
N TYR A 72 -13.31 -7.27 7.44
CA TYR A 72 -13.09 -6.16 8.36
C TYR A 72 -14.11 -6.14 9.50
N ASN A 73 -15.40 -6.28 9.18
CA ASN A 73 -16.47 -6.27 10.18
C ASN A 73 -16.34 -7.48 11.12
N TYR A 74 -16.05 -8.66 10.59
CA TYR A 74 -15.84 -9.85 11.40
C TYR A 74 -14.71 -9.68 12.42
N ILE A 75 -13.55 -9.20 11.97
CA ILE A 75 -12.37 -8.96 12.82
C ILE A 75 -12.70 -7.94 13.91
N LYS A 76 -13.37 -6.85 13.54
CA LYS A 76 -13.75 -5.78 14.46
C LYS A 76 -14.76 -6.24 15.50
N ASP A 77 -15.84 -6.88 15.05
CA ASP A 77 -16.98 -7.26 15.92
C ASP A 77 -16.57 -8.37 16.90
N ASN A 78 -15.75 -9.30 16.45
CA ASN A 78 -15.21 -10.38 17.29
C ASN A 78 -13.94 -9.99 18.04
N LYS A 79 -13.43 -8.76 17.87
CA LYS A 79 -12.21 -8.26 18.51
C LYS A 79 -11.02 -9.21 18.33
N VAL A 80 -10.86 -9.72 17.11
CA VAL A 80 -9.77 -10.63 16.80
C VAL A 80 -8.45 -9.85 16.83
N ASN A 81 -7.56 -10.20 17.76
CA ASN A 81 -6.22 -9.65 17.86
C ASN A 81 -5.32 -10.26 16.78
N MET A 82 -5.25 -9.58 15.65
CA MET A 82 -4.54 -10.03 14.46
C MET A 82 -3.18 -9.33 14.36
N LEU A 83 -2.16 -10.06 13.91
CA LEU A 83 -0.84 -9.54 13.56
C LEU A 83 -0.73 -9.48 12.03
N GLY A 84 -0.63 -8.25 11.50
CA GLY A 84 -0.58 -8.04 10.06
C GLY A 84 -1.95 -8.12 9.39
N GLU A 85 -1.96 -8.38 8.09
CA GLU A 85 -3.17 -8.50 7.27
C GLU A 85 -3.51 -9.98 6.99
N PRO A 86 -4.79 -10.34 6.79
CA PRO A 86 -5.17 -11.67 6.37
C PRO A 86 -4.54 -12.03 5.02
N LEU A 87 -3.93 -13.18 4.92
CA LEU A 87 -3.30 -13.66 3.69
C LEU A 87 -4.22 -14.66 2.99
N PRO A 88 -4.50 -14.51 1.68
CA PRO A 88 -5.24 -15.51 0.94
C PRO A 88 -4.52 -16.87 0.98
N ASN A 89 -5.25 -17.94 1.34
CA ASN A 89 -4.70 -19.28 1.33
C ASN A 89 -4.76 -19.85 -0.09
N GLU A 90 -3.62 -19.89 -0.79
CA GLU A 90 -3.55 -20.32 -2.20
C GLU A 90 -3.93 -21.78 -2.42
N GLU A 91 -3.69 -22.65 -1.44
CA GLU A 91 -3.96 -24.09 -1.56
C GLU A 91 -5.45 -24.41 -1.41
N LYS A 92 -6.16 -23.66 -0.57
CA LYS A 92 -7.58 -23.86 -0.28
C LYS A 92 -8.51 -22.93 -1.06
N GLN A 93 -7.93 -21.98 -1.80
CA GLN A 93 -8.71 -21.03 -2.58
C GLN A 93 -9.45 -21.76 -3.71
N GLN A 94 -10.74 -21.53 -3.78
CA GLN A 94 -11.55 -22.06 -4.88
C GLN A 94 -11.19 -21.34 -6.19
N ASN A 95 -11.20 -22.09 -7.29
CA ASN A 95 -11.03 -21.47 -8.61
C ASN A 95 -12.30 -20.67 -8.95
N ILE A 96 -12.18 -19.35 -8.93
CA ILE A 96 -13.32 -18.43 -9.03
C ILE A 96 -13.61 -18.10 -10.49
N ASP A 97 -14.81 -18.45 -10.92
CA ASP A 97 -15.34 -18.01 -12.23
C ASP A 97 -16.58 -17.11 -12.04
N PHE A 98 -16.41 -15.83 -12.25
CA PHE A 98 -17.47 -14.83 -12.11
C PHE A 98 -18.56 -14.91 -13.21
N ASP A 99 -18.39 -15.73 -14.23
CA ASP A 99 -19.39 -15.91 -15.29
C ASP A 99 -20.42 -16.98 -14.94
N THR A 100 -19.99 -18.04 -14.22
CA THR A 100 -20.81 -19.24 -13.97
C THR A 100 -21.18 -19.44 -12.50
N MET A 101 -20.39 -18.91 -11.57
CA MET A 101 -20.60 -19.08 -10.15
C MET A 101 -21.48 -17.97 -9.57
N GLU A 102 -22.37 -18.36 -8.65
CA GLU A 102 -23.23 -17.43 -7.90
C GLU A 102 -22.83 -17.35 -6.42
N GLU A 103 -22.04 -18.30 -5.95
CA GLU A 103 -21.53 -18.37 -4.58
C GLU A 103 -20.01 -18.42 -4.61
N PHE A 104 -19.39 -17.65 -3.72
CA PHE A 104 -17.94 -17.53 -3.64
C PHE A 104 -17.48 -17.86 -2.24
N GLU A 105 -16.44 -18.70 -2.14
CA GLU A 105 -15.79 -19.03 -0.88
C GLU A 105 -14.34 -18.56 -0.93
N PHE A 106 -13.94 -17.79 0.08
CA PHE A 106 -12.60 -17.25 0.23
C PHE A 106 -12.02 -17.71 1.56
N VAL A 107 -10.79 -18.21 1.51
CA VAL A 107 -10.07 -18.72 2.68
C VAL A 107 -8.85 -17.84 2.92
N PHE A 108 -8.69 -17.37 4.16
CA PHE A 108 -7.57 -16.54 4.59
C PHE A 108 -6.87 -17.15 5.79
N ASP A 109 -5.54 -17.10 5.75
CA ASP A 109 -4.70 -17.38 6.90
C ASP A 109 -4.49 -16.11 7.71
N ILE A 110 -4.68 -16.20 9.02
CA ILE A 110 -4.57 -15.11 9.96
C ILE A 110 -3.56 -15.45 11.05
N ALA A 111 -2.58 -14.57 11.25
CA ALA A 111 -1.71 -14.62 12.41
C ALA A 111 -2.39 -13.94 13.61
N LEU A 112 -2.48 -14.64 14.72
CA LEU A 112 -3.08 -14.16 15.95
C LEU A 112 -2.01 -13.67 16.94
N ALA A 113 -2.27 -12.53 17.58
CA ALA A 113 -1.44 -12.08 18.69
C ALA A 113 -1.70 -12.98 19.92
N PRO A 114 -0.67 -13.51 20.56
CA PRO A 114 -0.85 -14.26 21.79
C PRO A 114 -1.35 -13.35 22.91
N GLU A 115 -2.27 -13.87 23.72
CA GLU A 115 -2.66 -13.19 24.94
C GLU A 115 -1.56 -13.31 25.99
N PHE A 116 -1.14 -12.17 26.51
CA PHE A 116 -0.19 -12.11 27.62
C PHE A 116 -0.62 -11.08 28.65
N LYS A 117 -0.29 -11.31 29.90
CA LYS A 117 -0.47 -10.34 30.97
C LYS A 117 0.87 -9.70 31.26
N ALA A 118 0.97 -8.40 31.00
CA ALA A 118 2.10 -7.61 31.44
C ALA A 118 1.75 -6.99 32.80
N GLU A 119 2.40 -7.47 33.85
CA GLU A 119 2.23 -6.92 35.20
C GLU A 119 3.49 -6.16 35.58
N VAL A 120 3.34 -4.85 35.78
CA VAL A 120 4.43 -4.01 36.32
C VAL A 120 4.16 -3.80 37.80
N SER A 121 5.13 -4.09 38.60
CA SER A 121 5.07 -4.01 40.07
C SER A 121 6.16 -3.07 40.66
N ALA A 122 5.99 -2.67 41.90
CA ALA A 122 7.00 -1.87 42.58
C ALA A 122 8.34 -2.59 42.77
N LYS A 123 8.41 -3.90 42.45
CA LYS A 123 9.64 -4.70 42.54
C LYS A 123 10.45 -4.66 41.26
N ASP A 124 9.82 -4.23 40.14
CA ASP A 124 10.48 -4.15 38.86
C ASP A 124 11.43 -2.96 38.84
N LYS A 125 12.63 -3.21 38.39
CA LYS A 125 13.66 -2.17 38.25
C LYS A 125 13.77 -1.80 36.80
N VAL A 126 13.63 -0.52 36.52
CA VAL A 126 13.82 0.05 35.18
C VAL A 126 14.97 1.07 35.29
N ASP A 127 15.96 0.92 34.42
CA ASP A 127 17.05 1.88 34.36
C ASP A 127 16.53 3.22 33.86
N TYR A 128 16.80 4.27 34.61
CA TYR A 128 16.48 5.64 34.22
C TYR A 128 17.77 6.32 33.77
N TYR A 129 17.81 6.67 32.50
CA TYR A 129 18.99 7.30 31.90
C TYR A 129 18.88 8.83 31.96
N SER A 130 19.93 9.47 32.42
CA SER A 130 20.11 10.91 32.33
C SER A 130 21.02 11.20 31.14
N ILE A 131 20.56 12.00 30.20
CA ILE A 131 21.36 12.40 29.06
C ILE A 131 22.07 13.69 29.40
N GLU A 132 23.39 13.64 29.44
CA GLU A 132 24.24 14.82 29.57
C GLU A 132 24.53 15.35 28.17
N VAL A 133 24.21 16.64 27.96
CA VAL A 133 24.46 17.29 26.68
C VAL A 133 25.94 17.60 26.53
N SER A 134 26.62 16.93 25.59
CA SER A 134 28.01 17.20 25.27
C SER A 134 28.19 18.38 24.35
N GLU A 135 29.38 18.99 24.34
CA GLU A 135 29.75 20.03 23.38
C GLU A 135 29.57 19.55 21.94
N GLU A 136 29.92 18.29 21.64
CA GLU A 136 29.74 17.71 20.33
C GLU A 136 28.25 17.66 19.89
N MET A 137 27.34 17.35 20.83
CA MET A 137 25.90 17.38 20.54
C MET A 137 25.43 18.79 20.22
N ILE A 138 25.95 19.79 20.94
CA ILE A 138 25.65 21.21 20.69
C ILE A 138 26.14 21.62 19.31
N ASP A 139 27.40 21.32 18.99
CA ASP A 139 28.01 21.65 17.69
C ASP A 139 27.26 20.99 16.53
N ASN A 140 26.91 19.73 16.65
CA ASN A 140 26.13 19.02 15.66
C ASN A 140 24.74 19.66 15.47
N GLN A 141 24.10 20.08 16.53
CA GLN A 141 22.80 20.75 16.47
C GLN A 141 22.92 22.13 15.81
N VAL A 142 23.93 22.91 16.16
CA VAL A 142 24.24 24.20 15.53
C VAL A 142 24.52 24.03 14.07
N LYS A 143 25.37 23.03 13.70
CA LYS A 143 25.67 22.71 12.31
C LYS A 143 24.40 22.37 11.50
N MET A 144 23.52 21.57 12.07
CA MET A 144 22.26 21.22 11.42
C MET A 144 21.36 22.46 11.19
N TYR A 145 21.27 23.38 12.15
CA TYR A 145 20.53 24.62 11.98
C TYR A 145 21.16 25.54 10.94
N THR A 146 22.48 25.70 10.95
CA THR A 146 23.17 26.55 9.98
C THR A 146 23.07 26.02 8.55
N GLN A 147 23.14 24.71 8.37
CA GLN A 147 22.91 24.08 7.06
C GLN A 147 21.49 24.31 6.54
N ARG A 148 20.51 24.28 7.44
CA ARG A 148 19.10 24.44 7.07
C ARG A 148 18.71 25.90 6.74
N THR A 149 19.37 26.87 7.37
CA THR A 149 19.05 28.30 7.25
C THR A 149 20.09 29.09 6.45
N GLY A 150 21.17 28.43 6.03
CA GLY A 150 22.24 29.02 5.24
C GLY A 150 21.79 29.46 3.85
N LYS A 151 22.60 30.31 3.22
CA LYS A 151 22.45 30.69 1.83
C LYS A 151 23.53 30.00 1.02
N TYR A 152 23.18 29.63 -0.21
CA TYR A 152 24.14 29.06 -1.15
C TYR A 152 24.74 30.20 -1.98
N ASP A 153 26.04 30.38 -1.87
CA ASP A 153 26.81 31.32 -2.68
C ASP A 153 27.62 30.51 -3.71
N LYS A 154 27.75 31.07 -4.92
CA LYS A 154 28.55 30.44 -5.98
C LYS A 154 30.03 30.61 -5.67
N VAL A 155 30.76 29.50 -5.68
CA VAL A 155 32.21 29.45 -5.49
C VAL A 155 32.91 28.99 -6.75
N ASP A 156 34.19 29.34 -6.92
CA ASP A 156 34.98 29.00 -8.11
C ASP A 156 35.75 27.69 -7.95
N ALA A 157 35.98 27.23 -6.72
CA ALA A 157 36.64 25.98 -6.41
C ALA A 157 35.76 25.15 -5.46
N TYR A 158 35.71 23.85 -5.70
CA TYR A 158 34.96 22.90 -4.86
C TYR A 158 35.69 22.67 -3.53
N GLU A 159 34.96 22.72 -2.43
CA GLU A 159 35.38 22.30 -1.11
C GLU A 159 34.43 21.20 -0.59
N ASP A 160 34.88 20.45 0.44
CA ASP A 160 34.06 19.42 1.04
C ASP A 160 32.71 19.99 1.55
N ASN A 161 31.64 19.29 1.27
CA ASN A 161 30.26 19.67 1.53
C ASN A 161 29.63 20.71 0.58
N ASP A 162 30.35 21.14 -0.45
CA ASP A 162 29.76 21.98 -1.49
C ASP A 162 28.74 21.21 -2.34
N MET A 163 27.80 21.96 -2.89
CA MET A 163 26.80 21.45 -3.80
C MET A 163 27.21 21.68 -5.24
N LEU A 164 27.29 20.62 -6.04
CA LEU A 164 27.53 20.72 -7.48
C LEU A 164 26.19 20.76 -8.22
N LYS A 165 26.07 21.73 -9.13
CA LYS A 165 24.91 21.82 -10.01
C LYS A 165 25.36 21.84 -11.47
N GLY A 166 24.87 20.90 -12.27
CA GLY A 166 25.27 20.83 -13.67
C GLY A 166 24.56 19.72 -14.44
N LEU A 167 25.12 19.41 -15.61
CA LEU A 167 24.67 18.29 -16.43
C LEU A 167 25.24 16.98 -15.87
N LEU A 168 24.36 16.06 -15.53
CA LEU A 168 24.71 14.69 -15.26
C LEU A 168 24.40 13.85 -16.49
N ALA A 169 25.40 13.19 -17.04
CA ALA A 169 25.26 12.36 -18.23
C ALA A 169 25.81 10.96 -17.99
N GLN A 170 25.13 9.94 -18.50
CA GLN A 170 25.64 8.58 -18.52
C GLN A 170 26.84 8.49 -19.45
N LEU A 171 27.91 7.86 -18.98
CA LEU A 171 29.09 7.62 -19.78
C LEU A 171 29.07 6.20 -20.38
N ASP A 172 29.80 6.04 -21.51
CA ASP A 172 30.11 4.75 -22.08
C ASP A 172 31.40 4.15 -21.41
N GLU A 173 31.83 2.98 -21.86
CA GLU A 173 32.99 2.30 -21.30
C GLU A 173 34.31 3.07 -21.56
N GLU A 174 34.32 3.99 -22.51
CA GLU A 174 35.47 4.82 -22.88
C GLU A 174 35.48 6.17 -22.17
N GLY A 175 34.44 6.48 -21.38
CA GLY A 175 34.28 7.73 -20.60
C GLY A 175 33.68 8.88 -21.38
N ASN A 176 33.11 8.65 -22.57
CA ASN A 176 32.38 9.65 -23.33
C ASN A 176 30.91 9.62 -22.99
N THR A 177 30.21 10.72 -23.24
CA THR A 177 28.75 10.75 -23.06
C THR A 177 28.08 9.73 -23.98
N LYS A 178 27.33 8.81 -23.40
CA LYS A 178 26.66 7.74 -24.13
C LYS A 178 25.50 8.31 -24.96
N GLU A 179 25.53 8.04 -26.27
CA GLU A 179 24.44 8.44 -27.16
C GLU A 179 23.14 7.71 -26.80
N GLY A 180 22.03 8.46 -26.58
CA GLY A 180 20.77 7.91 -26.09
C GLY A 180 20.78 7.49 -24.61
N GLY A 181 21.87 7.76 -23.88
CA GLY A 181 21.98 7.51 -22.45
C GLY A 181 21.19 8.51 -21.59
N ILE A 182 21.15 8.26 -20.29
CA ILE A 182 20.46 9.11 -19.32
C ILE A 182 21.18 10.45 -19.19
N GLN A 183 20.48 11.56 -19.37
CA GLN A 183 20.97 12.92 -19.14
C GLN A 183 20.00 13.72 -18.29
N VAL A 184 20.54 14.45 -17.30
CA VAL A 184 19.78 15.33 -16.41
C VAL A 184 20.44 16.72 -16.43
N GLU A 185 19.81 17.69 -17.08
CA GLU A 185 20.39 19.02 -17.34
C GLU A 185 20.65 19.87 -16.09
N ALA A 186 19.90 19.68 -15.04
CA ALA A 186 20.01 20.47 -13.80
C ALA A 186 20.18 19.56 -12.57
N ALA A 187 21.05 18.57 -12.70
CA ALA A 187 21.33 17.68 -11.59
C ALA A 187 22.00 18.44 -10.44
N VAL A 188 21.60 18.12 -9.23
CA VAL A 188 22.19 18.63 -7.99
C VAL A 188 22.84 17.46 -7.29
N LEU A 189 24.13 17.53 -7.06
CA LEU A 189 24.94 16.51 -6.40
C LEU A 189 25.56 17.11 -5.13
N MET A 190 25.52 16.37 -4.06
CA MET A 190 26.22 16.68 -2.81
C MET A 190 27.19 15.52 -2.53
N PRO A 191 28.43 15.58 -3.00
CA PRO A 191 29.40 14.48 -2.91
C PRO A 191 29.65 13.99 -1.49
N ALA A 192 29.51 14.84 -0.50
CA ALA A 192 29.64 14.46 0.91
C ALA A 192 28.59 13.43 1.37
N TYR A 193 27.52 13.21 0.61
CA TYR A 193 26.44 12.26 0.91
C TYR A 193 26.36 11.10 -0.10
N MET A 194 27.32 10.97 -0.98
CA MET A 194 27.48 9.87 -1.93
C MET A 194 28.55 8.90 -1.45
#